data_254425dfb55778ea29e412480a139479
#
_entry.id   254425dfb55778ea29e412480a139479
#
_cell.length_a   1.000
_cell.length_b   1.000
_cell.length_c   1.000
_cell.angle_alpha   90.00
_cell.angle_beta   90.00
_cell.angle_gamma   90.00
#
_symmetry.space_group_name_H-M   'P 1'
#
loop_
_entity.id
_entity.type
_entity.pdbx_description
1 polymer ?
#
loop_
_entity_poly.entity_id
_entity_poly.type
_entity_poly.pdbx_seq_one_letter_code
_entity_poly.pdbx_strand_id
1 'polypeptide(L)'
;MTCSMTAATGTVAFASDDTATEEAADDTEAAADDAEAADTEEASDDTTEASDDDQKAADEVGALIDKIYVQERTDTTDEDCKAAKEAWDKLTDAQKELVTGEEASPEYFGRDTGDASKDDPRNQDEIGENELLVVSFGTSFNDSRAEDIKGIEDALAKAYPDWSVRRAFTAQIIINHVQARDDEVIDNMQQALDRAVANGVKNLVVQPTHLMHGAEYDEMTEAIDGYKDKFESVAIAEPMLGEVGDDATVINDDKKAVAQAITDEACKEAGFDDMKAAADAGTAFVFMGHGTSHTANVTYDQMQTQMDNLGFTNAFIGTVEGEPEDTACDKVIEKVKEAGFKNVILRPLMVVAGDHANNCLLYTS
;
A
#
# COMPACT_ATOMS: atom_id res chain seq x y z
N MET A 1 -4.62 -18.84 -12.82
CA MET A 1 -4.44 -18.96 -11.37
C MET A 1 -5.09 -17.74 -10.76
N THR A 2 -6.19 -17.93 -10.09
CA THR A 2 -6.97 -16.84 -9.49
C THR A 2 -6.36 -16.52 -8.14
N CYS A 3 -5.67 -15.38 -8.05
CA CYS A 3 -5.36 -14.74 -6.77
C CYS A 3 -6.67 -14.05 -6.35
N SER A 4 -7.33 -14.54 -5.31
CA SER A 4 -8.55 -13.91 -4.77
C SER A 4 -8.10 -12.71 -3.93
N MET A 5 -8.09 -11.54 -4.52
CA MET A 5 -8.06 -10.29 -3.77
C MET A 5 -9.48 -10.02 -3.27
N THR A 6 -9.72 -10.19 -1.98
CA THR A 6 -10.94 -9.68 -1.34
C THR A 6 -10.75 -8.20 -1.06
N ALA A 7 -10.90 -7.36 -2.08
CA ALA A 7 -10.99 -5.93 -1.89
C ALA A 7 -12.45 -5.54 -1.65
N ALA A 8 -12.70 -4.79 -0.61
CA ALA A 8 -14.01 -4.22 -0.33
C ALA A 8 -14.45 -3.31 -1.48
N THR A 9 -15.65 -3.54 -2.02
CA THR A 9 -16.19 -2.78 -3.14
C THR A 9 -16.80 -1.48 -2.66
N GLY A 10 -16.15 -0.35 -2.89
CA GLY A 10 -16.75 0.97 -2.75
C GLY A 10 -17.33 1.44 -4.09
N THR A 11 -18.63 1.70 -4.15
CA THR A 11 -19.29 2.28 -5.33
C THR A 11 -19.62 3.75 -5.01
N VAL A 12 -19.04 4.70 -5.75
CA VAL A 12 -19.37 6.13 -5.63
C VAL A 12 -20.36 6.50 -6.71
N ALA A 13 -21.55 6.93 -6.31
CA ALA A 13 -22.55 7.51 -7.20
C ALA A 13 -22.45 9.04 -7.19
N PHE A 14 -22.19 9.65 -8.35
CA PHE A 14 -22.30 11.09 -8.52
C PHE A 14 -23.75 11.49 -8.71
N ALA A 15 -24.35 12.16 -7.72
CA ALA A 15 -25.64 12.84 -7.88
C ALA A 15 -25.42 14.15 -8.63
N SER A 16 -25.97 14.27 -9.84
CA SER A 16 -26.06 15.55 -10.54
C SER A 16 -27.17 16.38 -9.91
N ASP A 17 -26.81 17.40 -9.14
CA ASP A 17 -27.78 18.40 -8.68
C ASP A 17 -27.76 19.56 -9.67
N ASP A 18 -28.77 19.58 -10.54
CA ASP A 18 -29.01 20.63 -11.52
C ASP A 18 -30.26 21.40 -11.04
N THR A 19 -30.07 22.44 -10.20
CA THR A 19 -31.04 23.57 -10.14
C THR A 19 -30.34 24.79 -9.57
N ALA A 20 -30.00 25.69 -10.49
CA ALA A 20 -29.79 27.09 -10.19
C ALA A 20 -31.16 27.80 -10.01
N THR A 21 -31.29 28.55 -8.94
CA THR A 21 -32.02 29.84 -8.99
C THR A 21 -31.55 30.74 -7.86
N GLU A 22 -31.20 31.97 -8.28
CA GLU A 22 -30.91 33.16 -7.49
C GLU A 22 -32.12 33.66 -6.71
N GLU A 23 -31.91 34.36 -5.66
CA GLU A 23 -32.18 35.74 -5.25
C GLU A 23 -32.52 35.87 -3.77
N ALA A 24 -31.74 36.72 -3.16
CA ALA A 24 -31.92 38.00 -2.49
C ALA A 24 -32.61 38.02 -1.10
N ALA A 25 -31.76 38.45 -0.18
CA ALA A 25 -31.92 39.47 0.90
C ALA A 25 -33.31 39.79 1.48
N ASP A 26 -33.45 39.82 2.75
CA ASP A 26 -33.53 41.00 3.60
C ASP A 26 -34.09 40.70 5.01
N ASP A 27 -33.37 41.19 5.97
CA ASP A 27 -33.68 41.85 7.26
C ASP A 27 -35.03 41.60 7.99
N THR A 28 -34.98 41.36 9.26
CA THR A 28 -35.40 42.13 10.43
C THR A 28 -35.76 41.30 11.67
N GLU A 29 -35.02 41.62 12.72
CA GLU A 29 -35.34 41.86 14.15
C GLU A 29 -36.60 41.29 14.83
N ALA A 30 -36.26 40.73 16.00
CA ALA A 30 -36.79 40.99 17.36
C ALA A 30 -38.12 40.35 17.82
N ALA A 31 -38.08 39.62 18.86
CA ALA A 31 -38.45 39.98 20.23
C ALA A 31 -38.71 38.76 21.12
N ALA A 32 -38.16 38.85 22.29
CA ALA A 32 -38.31 38.13 23.53
C ALA A 32 -39.73 37.70 23.91
N ASP A 33 -39.90 36.57 24.62
CA ASP A 33 -40.14 36.56 26.07
C ASP A 33 -40.46 35.16 26.64
N ASP A 34 -39.88 34.93 27.79
CA ASP A 34 -40.36 34.29 29.01
C ASP A 34 -40.51 32.75 29.14
N ALA A 35 -39.58 32.26 29.95
CA ALA A 35 -39.66 31.37 31.11
C ALA A 35 -40.49 30.07 31.07
N GLU A 36 -39.81 28.91 31.29
CA GLU A 36 -39.97 28.17 32.55
C GLU A 36 -38.87 27.09 32.70
N ALA A 37 -38.31 26.98 33.90
CA ALA A 37 -37.26 26.12 34.31
C ALA A 37 -37.70 24.64 34.32
N ALA A 38 -36.92 23.78 33.69
CA ALA A 38 -36.89 22.37 34.01
C ALA A 38 -35.44 21.95 34.23
N ASP A 39 -35.20 21.47 35.41
CA ASP A 39 -34.06 20.83 35.99
C ASP A 39 -33.45 19.81 34.99
N THR A 40 -32.28 20.12 34.44
CA THR A 40 -31.45 19.16 33.72
C THR A 40 -30.19 18.97 34.53
N GLU A 41 -30.09 17.77 35.08
CA GLU A 41 -28.85 17.23 35.66
C GLU A 41 -27.68 17.59 34.72
N GLU A 42 -26.73 18.33 35.29
CA GLU A 42 -25.40 18.53 34.69
C GLU A 42 -24.76 17.17 34.46
N ALA A 43 -24.77 16.70 33.21
CA ALA A 43 -23.76 15.76 32.77
C ALA A 43 -22.43 16.53 32.83
N SER A 44 -21.66 16.27 33.85
CA SER A 44 -20.28 16.71 33.93
C SER A 44 -19.55 16.21 32.68
N ASP A 45 -19.23 17.12 31.80
CA ASP A 45 -18.24 16.94 30.76
C ASP A 45 -16.88 16.83 31.48
N ASP A 46 -16.56 15.61 31.93
CA ASP A 46 -15.27 15.26 32.51
C ASP A 46 -14.25 15.08 31.36
N THR A 47 -13.98 16.16 30.63
CA THR A 47 -12.73 16.28 29.88
C THR A 47 -11.63 16.51 30.90
N THR A 48 -11.16 15.40 31.50
CA THR A 48 -9.91 15.40 32.24
C THR A 48 -8.84 15.83 31.26
N GLU A 49 -8.37 17.07 31.35
CA GLU A 49 -7.15 17.51 30.65
C GLU A 49 -6.07 16.50 31.02
N ALA A 50 -5.40 15.94 30.00
CA ALA A 50 -4.30 14.99 30.20
C ALA A 50 -3.29 15.63 31.16
N SER A 51 -2.82 14.89 32.17
CA SER A 51 -1.82 15.41 33.08
C SER A 51 -0.50 15.62 32.35
N ASP A 52 0.32 16.58 32.81
CA ASP A 52 1.66 16.81 32.27
C ASP A 52 2.52 15.52 32.28
N ASP A 53 2.29 14.63 33.24
CA ASP A 53 2.97 13.34 33.34
C ASP A 53 2.49 12.34 32.27
N ASP A 54 1.19 12.35 31.92
CA ASP A 54 0.63 11.50 30.85
C ASP A 54 1.17 11.93 29.48
N GLN A 55 1.15 13.24 29.21
CA GLN A 55 1.70 13.78 27.98
C GLN A 55 3.18 13.45 27.84
N LYS A 56 3.96 13.61 28.91
CA LYS A 56 5.37 13.28 28.89
C LYS A 56 5.64 11.81 28.59
N ALA A 57 4.84 10.90 29.16
CA ALA A 57 4.98 9.46 28.89
C ALA A 57 4.66 9.15 27.43
N ALA A 58 3.65 9.80 26.84
CA ALA A 58 3.31 9.67 25.43
C ALA A 58 4.39 10.23 24.51
N ASP A 59 4.97 11.41 24.82
CA ASP A 59 6.05 12.04 24.06
C ASP A 59 7.32 11.16 24.04
N GLU A 60 7.66 10.51 25.18
CA GLU A 60 8.79 9.59 25.25
C GLU A 60 8.58 8.39 24.30
N VAL A 61 7.37 7.87 24.19
CA VAL A 61 7.04 6.77 23.26
C VAL A 61 7.05 7.27 21.82
N GLY A 62 6.50 8.46 21.55
CA GLY A 62 6.54 9.09 20.23
C GLY A 62 7.98 9.19 19.71
N ALA A 63 8.90 9.68 20.54
CA ALA A 63 10.32 9.77 20.16
C ALA A 63 10.98 8.39 19.88
N LEU A 64 10.55 7.32 20.56
CA LEU A 64 11.05 5.97 20.28
C LEU A 64 10.48 5.41 18.98
N ILE A 65 9.24 5.71 18.63
CA ILE A 65 8.63 5.34 17.36
C ILE A 65 9.33 6.08 16.22
N ASP A 66 9.52 7.41 16.32
CA ASP A 66 10.22 8.21 15.30
C ASP A 66 11.66 7.70 15.08
N LYS A 67 12.31 7.20 16.13
CA LYS A 67 13.65 6.63 16.03
C LYS A 67 13.72 5.35 15.20
N ILE A 68 12.68 4.54 15.19
CA ILE A 68 12.61 3.30 14.37
C ILE A 68 11.99 3.53 13.00
N TYR A 69 11.43 4.70 12.74
CA TYR A 69 10.88 5.07 11.44
C TYR A 69 11.99 5.61 10.52
N VAL A 70 12.92 4.73 10.18
CA VAL A 70 14.13 5.08 9.39
C VAL A 70 14.41 4.02 8.35
N GLN A 71 14.98 4.43 7.19
CA GLN A 71 15.31 3.54 6.09
C GLN A 71 16.65 2.80 6.26
N GLU A 72 17.46 3.18 7.24
CA GLU A 72 18.74 2.54 7.47
C GLU A 72 18.68 1.62 8.71
N ARG A 73 19.17 0.39 8.54
CA ARG A 73 19.41 -0.51 9.66
C ARG A 73 20.75 -0.19 10.31
N THR A 74 20.76 -0.09 11.63
CA THR A 74 21.96 0.12 12.45
C THR A 74 22.17 -1.05 13.43
N ASP A 75 23.30 -1.06 14.11
CA ASP A 75 23.59 -2.09 15.13
C ASP A 75 22.64 -2.03 16.35
N THR A 76 21.89 -0.93 16.52
CA THR A 76 20.93 -0.76 17.63
C THR A 76 19.48 -0.98 17.21
N THR A 77 19.18 -1.22 15.93
CA THR A 77 17.81 -1.31 15.42
C THR A 77 16.96 -2.33 16.16
N ASP A 78 17.49 -3.52 16.45
CA ASP A 78 16.73 -4.57 17.17
C ASP A 78 16.39 -4.15 18.61
N GLU A 79 17.34 -3.49 19.28
CA GLU A 79 17.14 -2.97 20.65
C GLU A 79 16.15 -1.80 20.64
N ASP A 80 16.22 -0.94 19.63
CA ASP A 80 15.34 0.22 19.47
C ASP A 80 13.90 -0.21 19.17
N CYS A 81 13.69 -1.18 18.28
CA CYS A 81 12.37 -1.77 18.01
C CYS A 81 11.74 -2.35 19.27
N LYS A 82 12.52 -3.12 20.03
CA LYS A 82 12.06 -3.69 21.29
C LYS A 82 11.73 -2.61 22.33
N ALA A 83 12.59 -1.58 22.46
CA ALA A 83 12.39 -0.50 23.41
C ALA A 83 11.12 0.31 23.10
N ALA A 84 10.84 0.60 21.83
CA ALA A 84 9.64 1.31 21.40
C ALA A 84 8.37 0.54 21.80
N LYS A 85 8.30 -0.77 21.51
CA LYS A 85 7.15 -1.60 21.87
C LYS A 85 6.99 -1.77 23.38
N GLU A 86 8.07 -2.04 24.11
CA GLU A 86 8.04 -2.15 25.57
C GLU A 86 7.58 -0.86 26.26
N ALA A 87 7.90 0.30 25.69
CA ALA A 87 7.46 1.59 26.20
C ALA A 87 5.97 1.81 25.90
N TRP A 88 5.52 1.52 24.67
CA TRP A 88 4.12 1.56 24.28
C TRP A 88 3.22 0.67 25.15
N ASP A 89 3.66 -0.56 25.45
CA ASP A 89 2.88 -1.51 26.24
C ASP A 89 2.69 -1.09 27.71
N LYS A 90 3.49 -0.15 28.19
CA LYS A 90 3.36 0.43 29.55
C LYS A 90 2.36 1.58 29.61
N LEU A 91 2.02 2.17 28.48
CA LEU A 91 1.04 3.25 28.40
C LEU A 91 -0.37 2.72 28.71
N THR A 92 -1.15 3.52 29.42
CA THR A 92 -2.61 3.34 29.52
C THR A 92 -3.25 3.68 28.16
N ASP A 93 -4.49 3.25 27.94
CA ASP A 93 -5.20 3.56 26.70
C ASP A 93 -5.35 5.08 26.50
N ALA A 94 -5.59 5.84 27.58
CA ALA A 94 -5.66 7.29 27.52
C ALA A 94 -4.30 7.95 27.15
N GLN A 95 -3.18 7.39 27.58
CA GLN A 95 -1.84 7.87 27.20
C GLN A 95 -1.51 7.52 25.75
N LYS A 96 -1.96 6.36 25.25
CA LYS A 96 -1.75 5.99 23.83
C LYS A 96 -2.41 6.97 22.88
N GLU A 97 -3.59 7.50 23.22
CA GLU A 97 -4.29 8.53 22.44
C GLU A 97 -3.53 9.87 22.38
N LEU A 98 -2.56 10.08 23.27
CA LEU A 98 -1.72 11.28 23.30
C LEU A 98 -0.40 11.13 22.53
N VAL A 99 -0.08 9.92 22.04
CA VAL A 99 1.16 9.67 21.33
C VAL A 99 1.18 10.47 20.03
N THR A 100 2.17 11.34 19.90
CA THR A 100 2.42 12.15 18.70
C THR A 100 3.92 12.25 18.45
N GLY A 101 4.31 12.44 17.19
CA GLY A 101 5.69 12.59 16.76
C GLY A 101 5.75 13.07 15.33
N GLU A 102 6.88 12.93 14.68
CA GLU A 102 7.03 13.19 13.26
C GLU A 102 6.24 12.14 12.46
N GLU A 103 6.38 10.88 12.85
CA GLU A 103 5.71 9.72 12.25
C GLU A 103 4.91 8.90 13.29
N ALA A 104 5.11 9.19 14.56
CA ALA A 104 4.40 8.52 15.64
C ALA A 104 2.95 8.99 15.75
N SER A 105 2.05 8.03 15.97
CA SER A 105 0.62 8.26 16.14
C SER A 105 0.00 7.28 17.15
N PRO A 106 -1.20 7.57 17.67
CA PRO A 106 -1.93 6.64 18.54
C PRO A 106 -2.21 5.29 17.87
N GLU A 107 -2.25 5.25 16.55
CA GLU A 107 -2.55 4.05 15.79
C GLU A 107 -1.32 3.22 15.43
N TYR A 108 -0.10 3.75 15.63
CA TYR A 108 1.12 3.11 15.14
C TYR A 108 1.23 1.62 15.53
N PHE A 109 1.04 1.28 16.82
CA PHE A 109 0.99 -0.10 17.28
C PHE A 109 -0.42 -0.61 17.61
N GLY A 110 -1.42 0.27 17.64
CA GLY A 110 -2.78 -0.05 18.06
C GLY A 110 -3.74 -0.42 16.94
N ARG A 111 -3.38 -0.17 15.69
CA ARG A 111 -4.23 -0.48 14.53
C ARG A 111 -4.37 -2.00 14.35
N ASP A 112 -5.60 -2.47 14.17
CA ASP A 112 -5.83 -3.85 13.74
C ASP A 112 -5.40 -4.00 12.27
N THR A 113 -4.41 -4.85 12.03
CA THR A 113 -3.84 -5.12 10.70
C THR A 113 -3.97 -6.59 10.33
N GLY A 114 -4.70 -7.37 11.12
CA GLY A 114 -4.88 -8.80 10.91
C GLY A 114 -3.98 -9.68 11.79
N ASP A 115 -3.91 -10.95 11.46
CA ASP A 115 -3.26 -12.02 12.24
C ASP A 115 -1.86 -12.32 11.71
N ALA A 116 -0.83 -11.82 12.41
CA ALA A 116 0.59 -12.03 12.06
C ALA A 116 0.97 -13.53 11.94
N SER A 117 0.30 -14.42 12.69
CA SER A 117 0.62 -15.85 12.67
C SER A 117 0.28 -16.56 11.35
N LYS A 118 -0.44 -15.89 10.45
CA LYS A 118 -0.73 -16.41 9.10
C LYS A 118 0.39 -16.18 8.08
N ASP A 119 1.34 -15.32 8.41
CA ASP A 119 2.49 -15.04 7.57
C ASP A 119 3.68 -15.95 7.94
N ASP A 120 4.73 -15.91 7.11
CA ASP A 120 6.01 -16.61 7.28
C ASP A 120 7.11 -15.67 6.77
N PRO A 121 8.04 -15.22 7.60
CA PRO A 121 9.11 -14.30 7.19
C PRO A 121 10.07 -14.89 6.13
N ARG A 122 10.02 -16.20 5.90
CA ARG A 122 10.81 -16.92 4.91
C ARG A 122 12.31 -16.60 4.94
N ASN A 123 12.85 -16.53 6.14
CA ASN A 123 14.27 -16.25 6.41
C ASN A 123 15.04 -17.50 6.88
N GLN A 124 14.64 -18.71 6.40
CA GLN A 124 15.23 -19.97 6.80
C GLN A 124 16.69 -20.08 6.40
N ASP A 125 17.42 -20.82 7.24
CA ASP A 125 18.79 -21.26 6.98
C ASP A 125 18.81 -22.72 6.46
N GLU A 126 19.99 -23.20 6.06
CA GLU A 126 20.23 -24.57 5.57
C GLU A 126 19.40 -24.94 4.34
N ILE A 127 19.26 -23.99 3.42
CA ILE A 127 18.43 -24.10 2.23
C ILE A 127 19.18 -24.76 1.06
N GLY A 128 19.59 -25.42 0.55
CA GLY A 128 20.28 -25.99 -0.65
C GLY A 128 21.01 -24.93 -1.48
N GLU A 129 21.41 -25.34 -2.69
CA GLU A 129 22.27 -24.55 -3.57
C GLU A 129 21.47 -23.55 -4.46
N ASN A 130 20.14 -23.70 -4.54
CA ASN A 130 19.28 -22.89 -5.41
C ASN A 130 18.31 -22.07 -4.57
N GLU A 131 18.37 -20.77 -4.70
CA GLU A 131 17.48 -19.85 -4.01
C GLU A 131 16.71 -18.96 -5.00
N LEU A 132 15.40 -18.83 -4.77
CA LEU A 132 14.54 -17.84 -5.38
C LEU A 132 14.20 -16.81 -4.29
N LEU A 133 14.84 -15.64 -4.34
CA LEU A 133 14.63 -14.54 -3.41
C LEU A 133 13.52 -13.65 -3.95
N VAL A 134 12.39 -13.61 -3.24
CA VAL A 134 11.29 -12.71 -3.55
C VAL A 134 11.52 -11.40 -2.82
N VAL A 135 11.60 -10.31 -3.58
CA VAL A 135 11.90 -8.98 -3.07
C VAL A 135 10.69 -8.08 -3.22
N SER A 136 10.17 -7.60 -2.10
CA SER A 136 9.01 -6.70 -2.01
C SER A 136 9.39 -5.40 -1.32
N PHE A 137 8.67 -4.31 -1.61
CA PHE A 137 8.72 -3.13 -0.76
C PHE A 137 8.33 -3.50 0.68
N GLY A 138 7.32 -4.33 0.82
CA GLY A 138 6.79 -4.79 2.10
C GLY A 138 5.51 -4.06 2.50
N THR A 139 4.89 -4.57 3.56
CA THR A 139 3.75 -3.94 4.22
C THR A 139 3.71 -4.32 5.69
N SER A 140 3.31 -3.40 6.54
CA SER A 140 3.06 -3.66 7.96
C SER A 140 1.67 -4.27 8.22
N PHE A 141 0.79 -4.29 7.23
CA PHE A 141 -0.53 -4.92 7.34
C PHE A 141 -0.40 -6.43 7.27
N ASN A 142 -0.75 -7.12 8.36
CA ASN A 142 -0.59 -8.56 8.50
C ASN A 142 -1.42 -9.36 7.49
N ASP A 143 -2.68 -8.97 7.28
CA ASP A 143 -3.54 -9.66 6.31
C ASP A 143 -3.01 -9.46 4.88
N SER A 144 -2.57 -8.25 4.52
CA SER A 144 -1.97 -7.99 3.19
C SER A 144 -0.66 -8.76 2.99
N ARG A 145 0.19 -8.89 4.02
CA ARG A 145 1.38 -9.74 3.92
C ARG A 145 1.01 -11.20 3.66
N ALA A 146 0.04 -11.72 4.40
CA ALA A 146 -0.40 -13.12 4.28
C ALA A 146 -1.13 -13.40 2.96
N GLU A 147 -1.92 -12.47 2.45
CA GLU A 147 -2.73 -12.67 1.24
C GLU A 147 -1.98 -12.30 -0.03
N ASP A 148 -1.31 -11.15 -0.06
CA ASP A 148 -0.63 -10.65 -1.27
C ASP A 148 0.78 -11.22 -1.40
N ILE A 149 1.70 -10.87 -0.48
CA ILE A 149 3.12 -11.22 -0.58
C ILE A 149 3.30 -12.72 -0.46
N LYS A 150 2.80 -13.32 0.61
CA LYS A 150 2.87 -14.77 0.82
C LYS A 150 2.16 -15.54 -0.28
N GLY A 151 1.06 -15.01 -0.82
CA GLY A 151 0.35 -15.60 -1.95
C GLY A 151 1.23 -15.74 -3.20
N ILE A 152 2.03 -14.71 -3.52
CA ILE A 152 3.01 -14.73 -4.60
C ILE A 152 4.11 -15.75 -4.30
N GLU A 153 4.68 -15.71 -3.10
CA GLU A 153 5.74 -16.62 -2.67
C GLU A 153 5.31 -18.08 -2.68
N ASP A 154 4.11 -18.39 -2.21
CA ASP A 154 3.54 -19.74 -2.22
C ASP A 154 3.32 -20.24 -3.66
N ALA A 155 2.90 -19.35 -4.56
CA ALA A 155 2.76 -19.69 -5.98
C ALA A 155 4.11 -20.03 -6.62
N LEU A 156 5.14 -19.24 -6.29
CA LEU A 156 6.50 -19.48 -6.75
C LEU A 156 7.09 -20.79 -6.16
N ALA A 157 6.93 -21.00 -4.86
CA ALA A 157 7.38 -22.24 -4.20
C ALA A 157 6.71 -23.48 -4.81
N LYS A 158 5.44 -23.37 -5.16
CA LYS A 158 4.72 -24.45 -5.85
C LYS A 158 5.19 -24.67 -7.28
N ALA A 159 5.52 -23.60 -8.00
CA ALA A 159 5.99 -23.68 -9.39
C ALA A 159 7.43 -24.19 -9.50
N TYR A 160 8.26 -23.90 -8.51
CA TYR A 160 9.69 -24.22 -8.49
C TYR A 160 10.07 -25.04 -7.24
N PRO A 161 9.60 -26.28 -7.07
CA PRO A 161 9.75 -27.06 -5.84
C PRO A 161 11.20 -27.45 -5.52
N ASP A 162 12.11 -27.33 -6.48
CA ASP A 162 13.54 -27.61 -6.32
C ASP A 162 14.35 -26.36 -5.90
N TRP A 163 13.67 -25.23 -5.71
CA TRP A 163 14.24 -23.95 -5.28
C TRP A 163 13.71 -23.58 -3.91
N SER A 164 14.58 -23.07 -3.07
CA SER A 164 14.16 -22.50 -1.79
C SER A 164 13.65 -21.08 -2.01
N VAL A 165 12.40 -20.82 -1.66
CA VAL A 165 11.80 -19.49 -1.78
C VAL A 165 12.00 -18.74 -0.47
N ARG A 166 12.73 -17.61 -0.52
CA ARG A 166 12.97 -16.72 0.61
C ARG A 166 12.47 -15.32 0.32
N ARG A 167 12.36 -14.52 1.37
CA ARG A 167 11.83 -13.15 1.33
C ARG A 167 12.91 -12.14 1.65
N ALA A 168 12.82 -10.96 1.03
CA ALA A 168 13.44 -9.74 1.51
C ALA A 168 12.49 -8.55 1.32
N PHE A 169 12.55 -7.58 2.23
CA PHE A 169 11.90 -6.29 2.04
C PHE A 169 12.91 -5.19 1.76
N THR A 170 12.52 -4.20 0.95
CA THR A 170 13.34 -3.02 0.67
C THR A 170 13.08 -1.88 1.66
N ALA A 171 11.86 -1.76 2.20
CA ALA A 171 11.50 -0.70 3.14
C ALA A 171 11.88 -1.06 4.58
N GLN A 172 12.99 -0.50 5.07
CA GLN A 172 13.46 -0.74 6.45
C GLN A 172 12.44 -0.25 7.50
N ILE A 173 11.72 0.84 7.24
CA ILE A 173 10.65 1.33 8.12
C ILE A 173 9.57 0.27 8.36
N ILE A 174 9.20 -0.47 7.32
CA ILE A 174 8.22 -1.56 7.41
C ILE A 174 8.78 -2.72 8.22
N ILE A 175 10.04 -3.11 7.96
CA ILE A 175 10.73 -4.17 8.71
C ILE A 175 10.76 -3.83 10.19
N ASN A 176 11.16 -2.59 10.54
CA ASN A 176 11.24 -2.13 11.92
C ASN A 176 9.86 -2.15 12.61
N HIS A 177 8.83 -1.70 11.90
CA HIS A 177 7.46 -1.70 12.44
C HIS A 177 6.97 -3.13 12.73
N VAL A 178 7.13 -4.05 11.77
CA VAL A 178 6.74 -5.46 11.92
C VAL A 178 7.53 -6.11 13.06
N GLN A 179 8.84 -5.90 13.12
CA GLN A 179 9.69 -6.40 14.18
C GLN A 179 9.27 -5.87 15.56
N ALA A 180 9.02 -4.57 15.67
CA ALA A 180 8.62 -3.95 16.92
C ALA A 180 7.25 -4.46 17.39
N ARG A 181 6.25 -4.50 16.51
CA ARG A 181 4.87 -4.84 16.85
C ARG A 181 4.67 -6.33 17.07
N ASP A 182 5.19 -7.17 16.17
CA ASP A 182 4.86 -8.59 16.07
C ASP A 182 6.01 -9.51 16.50
N ASP A 183 7.20 -8.96 16.83
CA ASP A 183 8.44 -9.70 17.12
C ASP A 183 8.86 -10.62 15.94
N GLU A 184 8.50 -10.24 14.71
CA GLU A 184 8.79 -10.96 13.48
C GLU A 184 9.93 -10.30 12.74
N VAL A 185 11.01 -11.04 12.50
CA VAL A 185 12.21 -10.52 11.82
C VAL A 185 12.15 -10.88 10.34
N ILE A 186 12.02 -9.86 9.50
CA ILE A 186 12.09 -9.97 8.05
C ILE A 186 13.44 -9.45 7.58
N ASP A 187 14.13 -10.19 6.72
CA ASP A 187 15.42 -9.77 6.18
C ASP A 187 15.24 -8.54 5.25
N ASN A 188 16.10 -7.53 5.41
CA ASN A 188 16.30 -6.54 4.35
C ASN A 188 17.22 -7.10 3.26
N MET A 189 17.46 -6.32 2.19
CA MET A 189 18.28 -6.78 1.06
C MET A 189 19.68 -7.25 1.49
N GLN A 190 20.36 -6.49 2.35
CA GLN A 190 21.70 -6.83 2.84
C GLN A 190 21.68 -8.15 3.64
N GLN A 191 20.73 -8.27 4.57
CA GLN A 191 20.60 -9.47 5.41
C GLN A 191 20.24 -10.69 4.57
N ALA A 192 19.34 -10.57 3.59
CA ALA A 192 18.95 -11.66 2.72
C ALA A 192 20.12 -12.15 1.86
N LEU A 193 20.92 -11.25 1.29
CA LEU A 193 22.08 -11.60 0.48
C LEU A 193 23.21 -12.20 1.33
N ASP A 194 23.48 -11.65 2.52
CA ASP A 194 24.44 -12.22 3.46
C ASP A 194 24.04 -13.64 3.90
N ARG A 195 22.75 -13.85 4.16
CA ARG A 195 22.20 -15.16 4.51
C ARG A 195 22.29 -16.14 3.34
N ALA A 196 22.03 -15.72 2.10
CA ALA A 196 22.21 -16.54 0.91
C ALA A 196 23.66 -17.03 0.78
N VAL A 197 24.63 -16.12 0.99
CA VAL A 197 26.06 -16.47 0.99
C VAL A 197 26.40 -17.44 2.14
N ALA A 198 25.89 -17.21 3.35
CA ALA A 198 26.11 -18.06 4.51
C ALA A 198 25.49 -19.46 4.32
N ASN A 199 24.36 -19.56 3.65
CA ASN A 199 23.71 -20.82 3.29
C ASN A 199 24.45 -21.61 2.18
N GLY A 200 25.42 -21.00 1.52
CA GLY A 200 26.16 -21.63 0.44
C GLY A 200 25.39 -21.74 -0.88
N VAL A 201 24.45 -20.80 -1.08
CA VAL A 201 23.70 -20.68 -2.34
C VAL A 201 24.67 -20.49 -3.50
N LYS A 202 24.45 -21.22 -4.59
CA LYS A 202 25.23 -21.12 -5.82
C LYS A 202 24.44 -20.41 -6.91
N ASN A 203 23.16 -20.70 -7.00
CA ASN A 203 22.28 -20.13 -8.01
C ASN A 203 21.22 -19.27 -7.32
N LEU A 204 21.28 -17.97 -7.55
CA LEU A 204 20.34 -17.00 -7.03
C LEU A 204 19.46 -16.48 -8.17
N VAL A 205 18.15 -16.62 -8.01
CA VAL A 205 17.15 -15.93 -8.85
C VAL A 205 16.43 -14.95 -7.96
N VAL A 206 16.38 -13.68 -8.38
CA VAL A 206 15.67 -12.64 -7.66
C VAL A 206 14.39 -12.31 -8.41
N GLN A 207 13.25 -12.43 -7.73
CA GLN A 207 11.93 -12.05 -8.23
C GLN A 207 11.44 -10.81 -7.51
N PRO A 208 11.51 -9.64 -8.14
CA PRO A 208 10.88 -8.45 -7.59
C PRO A 208 9.35 -8.57 -7.66
N THR A 209 8.67 -8.08 -6.63
CA THR A 209 7.22 -7.87 -6.66
C THR A 209 6.87 -6.40 -6.94
N HIS A 210 7.84 -5.60 -7.32
CA HIS A 210 7.63 -4.21 -7.70
C HIS A 210 6.72 -4.12 -8.94
N LEU A 211 5.94 -3.06 -9.01
CA LEU A 211 5.05 -2.85 -10.15
C LEU A 211 5.85 -2.55 -11.44
N MET A 212 6.94 -1.77 -11.32
CA MET A 212 7.74 -1.26 -12.44
C MET A 212 9.22 -1.11 -12.06
N HIS A 213 10.06 -0.75 -13.03
CA HIS A 213 11.46 -0.37 -12.83
C HIS A 213 11.56 1.02 -12.17
N GLY A 214 11.11 1.14 -10.93
CA GLY A 214 11.19 2.35 -10.13
C GLY A 214 12.47 2.43 -9.29
N ALA A 215 12.54 3.41 -8.37
CA ALA A 215 13.71 3.63 -7.52
C ALA A 215 14.07 2.39 -6.70
N GLU A 216 13.09 1.72 -6.11
CA GLU A 216 13.31 0.51 -5.29
C GLU A 216 13.85 -0.66 -6.13
N TYR A 217 13.45 -0.77 -7.41
CA TYR A 217 14.02 -1.77 -8.30
C TYR A 217 15.48 -1.47 -8.63
N ASP A 218 15.82 -0.20 -8.84
CA ASP A 218 17.20 0.23 -9.10
C ASP A 218 18.09 -0.02 -7.87
N GLU A 219 17.64 0.33 -6.67
CA GLU A 219 18.35 0.07 -5.41
C GLU A 219 18.56 -1.43 -5.16
N MET A 220 17.52 -2.24 -5.43
CA MET A 220 17.63 -3.70 -5.36
C MET A 220 18.69 -4.23 -6.32
N THR A 221 18.71 -3.78 -7.56
CA THR A 221 19.69 -4.23 -8.56
C THR A 221 21.11 -3.81 -8.20
N GLU A 222 21.30 -2.60 -7.66
CA GLU A 222 22.59 -2.12 -7.17
C GLU A 222 23.09 -2.98 -6.00
N ALA A 223 22.23 -3.30 -5.05
CA ALA A 223 22.56 -4.18 -3.93
C ALA A 223 23.02 -5.56 -4.42
N ILE A 224 22.30 -6.15 -5.38
CA ILE A 224 22.64 -7.46 -5.97
C ILE A 224 23.97 -7.41 -6.71
N ASP A 225 24.25 -6.32 -7.44
CA ASP A 225 25.50 -6.14 -8.18
C ASP A 225 26.73 -6.26 -7.27
N GLY A 226 26.64 -5.80 -6.03
CA GLY A 226 27.68 -5.96 -5.02
C GLY A 226 27.95 -7.41 -4.60
N TYR A 227 27.04 -8.33 -4.90
CA TYR A 227 27.12 -9.75 -4.50
C TYR A 227 27.28 -10.72 -5.65
N LYS A 228 27.21 -10.30 -6.91
CA LYS A 228 27.26 -11.20 -8.09
C LYS A 228 28.41 -12.19 -8.07
N ASP A 229 29.58 -11.76 -7.63
CA ASP A 229 30.78 -12.61 -7.55
C ASP A 229 30.73 -13.66 -6.42
N LYS A 230 29.73 -13.64 -5.56
CA LYS A 230 29.55 -14.60 -4.47
C LYS A 230 28.81 -15.86 -4.92
N PHE A 231 28.13 -15.82 -6.05
CA PHE A 231 27.30 -16.88 -6.58
C PHE A 231 27.88 -17.43 -7.90
N GLU A 232 27.54 -18.68 -8.26
CA GLU A 232 27.87 -19.25 -9.56
C GLU A 232 27.00 -18.65 -10.67
N SER A 233 25.74 -18.33 -10.35
CA SER A 233 24.82 -17.63 -11.25
C SER A 233 23.88 -16.71 -10.48
N VAL A 234 23.58 -15.55 -11.08
CA VAL A 234 22.56 -14.61 -10.58
C VAL A 234 21.67 -14.20 -11.75
N ALA A 235 20.37 -14.28 -11.57
CA ALA A 235 19.38 -13.77 -12.51
C ALA A 235 18.37 -12.89 -11.77
N ILE A 236 18.00 -11.77 -12.35
CA ILE A 236 16.97 -10.88 -11.84
C ILE A 236 15.82 -10.92 -12.84
N ALA A 237 14.60 -11.20 -12.34
CA ALA A 237 13.40 -11.19 -13.15
C ALA A 237 12.88 -9.75 -13.33
N GLU A 238 12.06 -9.57 -14.37
CA GLU A 238 11.36 -8.32 -14.61
C GLU A 238 10.31 -8.06 -13.52
N PRO A 239 10.02 -6.77 -13.21
CA PRO A 239 8.89 -6.41 -12.38
C PRO A 239 7.55 -6.70 -13.10
N MET A 240 6.43 -6.53 -12.42
CA MET A 240 5.11 -6.98 -12.89
C MET A 240 4.72 -6.40 -14.27
N LEU A 241 5.04 -5.14 -14.54
CA LEU A 241 4.72 -4.47 -15.82
C LEU A 241 5.85 -4.59 -16.87
N GLY A 242 6.91 -5.36 -16.54
CA GLY A 242 8.03 -5.61 -17.44
C GLY A 242 8.83 -4.35 -17.79
N GLU A 243 9.56 -4.40 -18.89
CA GLU A 243 10.40 -3.28 -19.33
C GLU A 243 9.63 -1.95 -19.50
N VAL A 244 10.29 -0.87 -19.11
CA VAL A 244 9.84 0.50 -19.34
C VAL A 244 10.41 0.98 -20.67
N GLY A 245 9.56 1.46 -21.57
CA GLY A 245 10.00 2.05 -22.82
C GLY A 245 10.25 3.55 -22.70
N ASP A 246 10.72 4.13 -23.80
CA ASP A 246 11.08 5.55 -23.87
C ASP A 246 9.86 6.50 -23.78
N ASP A 247 8.68 6.02 -24.11
CA ASP A 247 7.45 6.83 -24.10
C ASP A 247 6.17 6.00 -23.85
N ALA A 248 5.04 6.67 -23.74
CA ALA A 248 3.73 6.08 -23.46
C ALA A 248 3.23 5.07 -24.53
N THR A 249 3.85 4.99 -25.69
CA THR A 249 3.45 4.06 -26.77
C THR A 249 4.16 2.71 -26.71
N VAL A 250 5.20 2.60 -25.88
CA VAL A 250 5.96 1.36 -25.70
C VAL A 250 5.22 0.46 -24.72
N ILE A 251 4.55 -0.54 -25.26
CA ILE A 251 3.79 -1.55 -24.51
C ILE A 251 4.37 -2.93 -24.79
N ASN A 252 4.23 -3.81 -23.81
CA ASN A 252 4.74 -5.18 -23.87
C ASN A 252 3.64 -6.20 -23.49
N ASP A 253 3.96 -7.48 -23.56
CA ASP A 253 3.01 -8.55 -23.24
C ASP A 253 2.69 -8.60 -21.73
N ASP A 254 3.59 -8.13 -20.85
CA ASP A 254 3.36 -8.10 -19.39
C ASP A 254 2.29 -7.07 -19.05
N LYS A 255 2.39 -5.84 -19.57
CA LYS A 255 1.35 -4.81 -19.40
C LYS A 255 0.00 -5.27 -19.93
N LYS A 256 0.00 -6.00 -21.06
CA LYS A 256 -1.24 -6.56 -21.61
C LYS A 256 -1.85 -7.63 -20.72
N ALA A 257 -1.01 -8.53 -20.19
CA ALA A 257 -1.46 -9.59 -19.29
C ALA A 257 -2.04 -9.01 -17.99
N VAL A 258 -1.36 -8.00 -17.42
CA VAL A 258 -1.84 -7.31 -16.21
C VAL A 258 -3.12 -6.54 -16.51
N ALA A 259 -3.19 -5.75 -17.58
CA ALA A 259 -4.40 -5.01 -17.95
C ALA A 259 -5.63 -5.94 -18.07
N GLN A 260 -5.46 -7.10 -18.72
CA GLN A 260 -6.54 -8.08 -18.86
C GLN A 260 -6.91 -8.69 -17.50
N ALA A 261 -5.92 -9.10 -16.69
CA ALA A 261 -6.18 -9.76 -15.42
C ALA A 261 -6.92 -8.84 -14.43
N ILE A 262 -6.47 -7.56 -14.29
CA ILE A 262 -7.10 -6.63 -13.37
C ILE A 262 -8.51 -6.22 -13.81
N THR A 263 -8.75 -6.08 -15.11
CA THR A 263 -10.07 -5.73 -15.63
C THR A 263 -11.05 -6.91 -15.54
N ASP A 264 -10.60 -8.13 -15.81
CA ASP A 264 -11.43 -9.34 -15.67
C ASP A 264 -11.87 -9.52 -14.20
N GLU A 265 -10.96 -9.37 -13.25
CA GLU A 265 -11.29 -9.51 -11.83
C GLU A 265 -12.17 -8.35 -11.33
N ALA A 266 -11.88 -7.10 -11.74
CA ALA A 266 -12.69 -5.95 -11.38
C ALA A 266 -14.14 -6.09 -11.91
N CYS A 267 -14.33 -6.55 -13.14
CA CYS A 267 -15.66 -6.82 -13.69
C CYS A 267 -16.39 -7.93 -12.91
N LYS A 268 -15.70 -9.02 -12.63
CA LYS A 268 -16.27 -10.15 -11.89
C LYS A 268 -16.73 -9.74 -10.49
N GLU A 269 -15.93 -8.99 -9.75
CA GLU A 269 -16.29 -8.50 -8.42
C GLU A 269 -17.44 -7.50 -8.46
N ALA A 270 -17.47 -6.65 -9.49
CA ALA A 270 -18.55 -5.69 -9.71
C ALA A 270 -19.84 -6.30 -10.26
N GLY A 271 -19.83 -7.59 -10.62
CA GLY A 271 -20.99 -8.30 -11.17
C GLY A 271 -21.27 -8.00 -12.63
N PHE A 272 -20.25 -7.59 -13.41
CA PHE A 272 -20.33 -7.42 -14.84
C PHE A 272 -19.69 -8.61 -15.58
N ASP A 273 -20.23 -8.96 -16.73
CA ASP A 273 -19.68 -10.03 -17.56
C ASP A 273 -18.32 -9.64 -18.18
N ASP A 274 -18.17 -8.37 -18.55
CA ASP A 274 -16.95 -7.81 -19.15
C ASP A 274 -16.94 -6.27 -19.06
N MET A 275 -15.83 -5.66 -19.48
CA MET A 275 -15.65 -4.20 -19.51
C MET A 275 -16.69 -3.49 -20.38
N LYS A 276 -17.14 -4.13 -21.46
CA LYS A 276 -18.18 -3.56 -22.32
C LYS A 276 -19.53 -3.52 -21.61
N ALA A 277 -19.91 -4.57 -20.90
CA ALA A 277 -21.16 -4.61 -20.12
C ALA A 277 -21.19 -3.53 -19.05
N ALA A 278 -20.06 -3.29 -18.39
CA ALA A 278 -19.89 -2.19 -17.44
C ALA A 278 -20.04 -0.81 -18.11
N ALA A 279 -19.40 -0.61 -19.27
CA ALA A 279 -19.50 0.63 -20.03
C ALA A 279 -20.95 0.90 -20.50
N ASP A 280 -21.64 -0.12 -21.00
CA ASP A 280 -23.05 -0.04 -21.42
C ASP A 280 -23.98 0.30 -20.22
N ALA A 281 -23.59 -0.07 -18.99
CA ALA A 281 -24.27 0.29 -17.76
C ALA A 281 -23.88 1.69 -17.22
N GLY A 282 -22.98 2.41 -17.91
CA GLY A 282 -22.51 3.73 -17.52
C GLY A 282 -21.48 3.72 -16.37
N THR A 283 -20.76 2.61 -16.22
CA THR A 283 -19.77 2.40 -15.16
C THR A 283 -18.34 2.44 -15.71
N ALA A 284 -17.50 3.27 -15.11
CA ALA A 284 -16.06 3.31 -15.36
C ALA A 284 -15.30 2.58 -14.23
N PHE A 285 -14.12 2.08 -14.56
CA PHE A 285 -13.13 1.61 -13.60
C PHE A 285 -11.96 2.57 -13.56
N VAL A 286 -11.54 2.96 -12.37
CA VAL A 286 -10.32 3.73 -12.15
C VAL A 286 -9.33 2.84 -11.40
N PHE A 287 -8.19 2.59 -12.01
CA PHE A 287 -7.10 1.82 -11.42
C PHE A 287 -6.04 2.79 -10.90
N MET A 288 -5.93 2.88 -9.55
CA MET A 288 -5.07 3.84 -8.86
C MET A 288 -3.76 3.20 -8.47
N GLY A 289 -2.66 3.67 -9.07
CA GLY A 289 -1.30 3.39 -8.63
C GLY A 289 -0.86 4.36 -7.54
N HIS A 290 0.34 4.14 -7.00
CA HIS A 290 0.95 5.07 -6.04
C HIS A 290 1.30 6.39 -6.70
N GLY A 291 1.97 6.34 -7.84
CA GLY A 291 2.65 7.47 -8.46
C GLY A 291 4.13 7.47 -8.10
N THR A 292 4.95 8.14 -8.88
CA THR A 292 6.38 8.30 -8.60
C THR A 292 6.98 9.41 -9.44
N SER A 293 7.92 10.17 -8.87
CA SER A 293 8.75 11.14 -9.60
C SER A 293 9.89 10.49 -10.41
N HIS A 294 10.09 9.17 -10.24
CA HIS A 294 11.07 8.42 -11.02
C HIS A 294 10.69 8.40 -12.50
N THR A 295 11.69 8.32 -13.39
CA THR A 295 11.46 8.30 -14.87
C THR A 295 10.59 7.14 -15.35
N ALA A 296 10.48 6.08 -14.55
CA ALA A 296 9.58 4.95 -14.80
C ALA A 296 8.08 5.31 -14.69
N ASN A 297 7.72 6.52 -14.24
CA ASN A 297 6.33 6.97 -14.13
C ASN A 297 5.56 6.90 -15.47
N VAL A 298 6.27 6.96 -16.61
CA VAL A 298 5.69 6.75 -17.94
C VAL A 298 4.98 5.39 -18.07
N THR A 299 5.26 4.43 -17.19
CA THR A 299 4.59 3.13 -17.15
C THR A 299 3.08 3.27 -16.89
N TYR A 300 2.64 4.28 -16.15
CA TYR A 300 1.22 4.56 -15.96
C TYR A 300 0.55 4.99 -17.28
N ASP A 301 1.20 5.84 -18.07
CA ASP A 301 0.70 6.21 -19.39
C ASP A 301 0.72 5.04 -20.37
N GLN A 302 1.73 4.16 -20.26
CA GLN A 302 1.79 2.91 -21.03
C GLN A 302 0.65 1.97 -20.66
N MET A 303 0.27 1.88 -19.40
CA MET A 303 -0.89 1.12 -18.96
C MET A 303 -2.19 1.70 -19.52
N GLN A 304 -2.38 3.03 -19.50
CA GLN A 304 -3.53 3.66 -20.14
C GLN A 304 -3.58 3.35 -21.63
N THR A 305 -2.47 3.49 -22.33
CA THR A 305 -2.34 3.12 -23.75
C THR A 305 -2.71 1.65 -23.99
N GLN A 306 -2.32 0.75 -23.08
CA GLN A 306 -2.67 -0.66 -23.17
C GLN A 306 -4.17 -0.91 -22.95
N MET A 307 -4.81 -0.20 -22.01
CA MET A 307 -6.26 -0.26 -21.80
C MET A 307 -7.01 0.18 -23.08
N ASP A 308 -6.56 1.28 -23.68
CA ASP A 308 -7.13 1.81 -24.93
C ASP A 308 -6.98 0.83 -26.10
N ASN A 309 -5.81 0.18 -26.22
CA ASN A 309 -5.55 -0.83 -27.25
C ASN A 309 -6.41 -2.10 -27.09
N LEU A 310 -6.80 -2.43 -25.87
CA LEU A 310 -7.74 -3.51 -25.58
C LEU A 310 -9.21 -3.09 -25.83
N GLY A 311 -9.46 -1.81 -26.11
CA GLY A 311 -10.79 -1.27 -26.33
C GLY A 311 -11.59 -1.01 -25.05
N PHE A 312 -10.90 -0.89 -23.91
CA PHE A 312 -11.51 -0.63 -22.61
C PHE A 312 -11.76 0.87 -22.41
N THR A 313 -12.72 1.42 -23.10
CA THR A 313 -13.04 2.86 -23.13
C THR A 313 -13.51 3.41 -21.77
N ASN A 314 -13.78 2.54 -20.83
CA ASN A 314 -14.21 2.85 -19.46
C ASN A 314 -13.16 2.47 -18.39
N ALA A 315 -11.91 2.24 -18.78
CA ALA A 315 -10.78 2.06 -17.89
C ALA A 315 -9.90 3.30 -17.86
N PHE A 316 -9.59 3.78 -16.67
CA PHE A 316 -8.75 4.97 -16.44
C PHE A 316 -7.65 4.63 -15.46
N ILE A 317 -6.44 5.11 -15.74
CA ILE A 317 -5.30 4.98 -14.84
C ILE A 317 -5.14 6.29 -14.07
N GLY A 318 -5.03 6.20 -12.76
CA GLY A 318 -4.75 7.30 -11.87
C GLY A 318 -3.61 6.99 -10.91
N THR A 319 -3.12 8.00 -10.20
CA THR A 319 -2.12 7.83 -9.13
C THR A 319 -2.47 8.67 -7.91
N VAL A 320 -2.11 8.17 -6.72
CA VAL A 320 -2.35 8.87 -5.44
C VAL A 320 -1.48 10.13 -5.36
N GLU A 321 -0.21 10.03 -5.74
CA GLU A 321 0.74 11.15 -5.72
C GLU A 321 0.53 12.17 -6.86
N GLY A 322 -0.31 11.85 -7.85
CA GLY A 322 -0.51 12.72 -9.01
C GLY A 322 0.71 12.81 -9.93
N GLU A 323 1.52 11.76 -9.98
CA GLU A 323 2.69 11.65 -10.85
C GLU A 323 2.66 10.36 -11.68
N PRO A 324 2.62 10.51 -13.03
CA PRO A 324 2.67 11.76 -13.82
C PRO A 324 1.43 12.65 -13.65
N GLU A 325 1.53 13.97 -13.88
CA GLU A 325 0.48 14.98 -13.61
C GLU A 325 -0.89 14.61 -14.21
N ASP A 326 -0.91 14.00 -15.37
CA ASP A 326 -2.13 13.57 -16.08
C ASP A 326 -2.90 12.44 -15.37
N THR A 327 -2.27 11.79 -14.39
CA THR A 327 -2.87 10.72 -13.58
C THR A 327 -3.36 11.21 -12.22
N ALA A 328 -3.20 12.51 -11.93
CA ALA A 328 -3.70 13.11 -10.70
C ALA A 328 -5.21 12.90 -10.55
N CYS A 329 -5.67 12.73 -9.33
CA CYS A 329 -7.05 12.36 -9.02
C CYS A 329 -8.09 13.31 -9.65
N ASP A 330 -7.85 14.65 -9.59
CA ASP A 330 -8.70 15.66 -10.21
C ASP A 330 -8.76 15.50 -11.73
N LYS A 331 -7.64 15.21 -12.39
CA LYS A 331 -7.55 14.97 -13.83
C LYS A 331 -8.31 13.71 -14.25
N VAL A 332 -8.18 12.65 -13.47
CA VAL A 332 -8.90 11.40 -13.75
C VAL A 332 -10.41 11.60 -13.57
N ILE A 333 -10.86 12.33 -12.55
CA ILE A 333 -12.26 12.68 -12.35
C ILE A 333 -12.80 13.50 -13.54
N GLU A 334 -12.02 14.46 -14.05
CA GLU A 334 -12.39 15.23 -15.27
C GLU A 334 -12.54 14.31 -16.47
N LYS A 335 -11.55 13.43 -16.74
CA LYS A 335 -11.58 12.46 -17.86
C LYS A 335 -12.83 11.56 -17.81
N VAL A 336 -13.16 11.02 -16.62
CA VAL A 336 -14.32 10.16 -16.41
C VAL A 336 -15.64 10.92 -16.68
N LYS A 337 -15.77 12.16 -16.18
CA LYS A 337 -16.94 13.02 -16.43
C LYS A 337 -17.09 13.38 -17.89
N GLU A 338 -16.02 13.75 -18.57
CA GLU A 338 -16.02 14.06 -20.02
C GLU A 338 -16.41 12.84 -20.86
N ALA A 339 -16.00 11.65 -20.45
CA ALA A 339 -16.40 10.38 -21.07
C ALA A 339 -17.88 10.03 -20.83
N GLY A 340 -18.56 10.71 -19.90
CA GLY A 340 -20.00 10.60 -19.66
C GLY A 340 -20.41 9.46 -18.74
N PHE A 341 -19.47 8.86 -18.01
CA PHE A 341 -19.78 7.83 -17.03
C PHE A 341 -20.43 8.43 -15.77
N LYS A 342 -21.35 7.68 -15.17
CA LYS A 342 -22.12 8.09 -13.99
C LYS A 342 -21.71 7.39 -12.72
N ASN A 343 -21.14 6.19 -12.87
CA ASN A 343 -20.68 5.37 -11.77
C ASN A 343 -19.18 5.13 -11.97
N VAL A 344 -18.43 5.10 -10.86
CA VAL A 344 -17.02 4.80 -10.86
C VAL A 344 -16.77 3.69 -9.85
N ILE A 345 -15.98 2.72 -10.25
CA ILE A 345 -15.45 1.69 -9.37
C ILE A 345 -13.94 1.92 -9.28
N LEU A 346 -13.49 2.21 -8.07
CA LEU A 346 -12.09 2.43 -7.76
C LEU A 346 -11.42 1.10 -7.44
N ARG A 347 -10.22 0.86 -8.01
CA ARG A 347 -9.41 -0.33 -7.76
C ARG A 347 -7.94 0.07 -7.60
N PRO A 348 -7.19 -0.55 -6.69
CA PRO A 348 -5.76 -0.33 -6.64
C PRO A 348 -5.06 -0.90 -7.87
N LEU A 349 -4.05 -0.18 -8.37
CA LEU A 349 -3.02 -0.67 -9.27
C LEU A 349 -1.72 -0.75 -8.47
N MET A 350 -1.72 -1.61 -7.48
CA MET A 350 -0.65 -1.84 -6.53
C MET A 350 -0.52 -3.34 -6.30
N VAL A 351 0.71 -3.82 -6.11
CA VAL A 351 0.95 -5.26 -5.89
C VAL A 351 0.56 -5.67 -4.48
N VAL A 352 0.69 -4.76 -3.53
CA VAL A 352 0.43 -5.00 -2.11
C VAL A 352 -0.47 -3.90 -1.56
N ALA A 353 -1.48 -4.28 -0.79
CA ALA A 353 -2.34 -3.35 -0.09
C ALA A 353 -1.62 -2.81 1.16
N GLY A 354 -0.90 -1.70 0.99
CA GLY A 354 -0.29 -0.91 2.06
C GLY A 354 -1.22 0.16 2.61
N ASP A 355 -0.64 1.19 3.23
CA ASP A 355 -1.37 2.29 3.85
C ASP A 355 -2.29 3.03 2.86
N HIS A 356 -1.78 3.37 1.68
CA HIS A 356 -2.58 4.05 0.65
C HIS A 356 -3.81 3.23 0.21
N ALA A 357 -3.68 1.93 0.07
CA ALA A 357 -4.81 1.08 -0.32
C ALA A 357 -5.82 0.94 0.83
N ASN A 358 -5.34 0.74 2.06
CA ASN A 358 -6.20 0.48 3.21
C ASN A 358 -6.81 1.76 3.81
N ASN A 359 -6.10 2.88 3.79
CA ASN A 359 -6.53 4.10 4.47
C ASN A 359 -6.93 5.24 3.53
N CYS A 360 -6.28 5.39 2.36
CA CYS A 360 -6.61 6.46 1.42
C CYS A 360 -7.72 6.07 0.45
N LEU A 361 -7.61 4.90 -0.20
CA LEU A 361 -8.56 4.51 -1.25
C LEU A 361 -9.88 3.98 -0.68
N LEU A 362 -9.87 3.34 0.50
CA LEU A 362 -11.09 2.82 1.13
C LEU A 362 -11.89 3.89 1.87
N TYR A 363 -11.25 4.94 2.40
CA TYR A 363 -11.94 6.01 3.12
C TYR A 363 -12.50 7.12 2.24
N THR A 364 -12.08 7.21 0.99
CA THR A 364 -12.54 8.23 0.02
C THR A 364 -13.57 7.71 -0.98
N SER A 365 -13.98 6.46 -0.85
CA SER A 365 -14.94 5.80 -1.74
C SER A 365 -16.35 5.70 -1.15
#